data_203837a1725ff9163f13bfa9942b49cb
#
_entry.id   203837a1725ff9163f13bfa9942b49cb
#
_cell.length_a   1.000
_cell.length_b   1.000
_cell.length_c   1.000
_cell.angle_alpha   90.00
_cell.angle_beta   90.00
_cell.angle_gamma   90.00
#
_symmetry.space_group_name_H-M   'P 1'
#
loop_
_entity.id
_entity.type
_entity.pdbx_description
1 polymer ?
#
loop_
_entity_poly.entity_id
_entity_poly.type
_entity_poly.pdbx_seq_one_letter_code
_entity_poly.pdbx_strand_id
1 'polypeptide(L)'
;MQLTIKNKDLNTLYRVLDKIKITNMRANRGRAKLLAKVVDKINEYAKDETDLIDMYAAKDKDDKFVIDEHKNIKLADPAKLDELNDLLNELADEEIVIK
;
A
#
# COMPACT_ATOMS: atom_id res chain seq x y z
N MET A 1 10.53 -18.47 -8.95
CA MET A 1 11.28 -17.59 -8.05
C MET A 1 10.32 -16.93 -7.07
N GLN A 2 10.66 -16.93 -5.81
CA GLN A 2 9.88 -16.26 -4.78
C GLN A 2 10.65 -15.04 -4.27
N LEU A 3 9.95 -13.97 -4.03
CA LEU A 3 10.49 -12.76 -3.43
C LEU A 3 9.68 -12.43 -2.18
N THR A 4 10.35 -12.34 -1.05
CA THR A 4 9.72 -11.91 0.21
C THR A 4 10.08 -10.46 0.46
N ILE A 5 9.08 -9.61 0.68
CA ILE A 5 9.26 -8.18 0.84
C ILE A 5 8.20 -7.62 1.78
N LYS A 6 8.53 -6.56 2.48
CA LYS A 6 7.56 -5.85 3.31
C LYS A 6 6.69 -4.93 2.46
N ASN A 7 5.43 -4.74 2.87
CA ASN A 7 4.51 -3.86 2.16
C ASN A 7 5.09 -2.45 1.93
N LYS A 8 5.77 -1.91 2.93
CA LYS A 8 6.35 -0.56 2.83
C LYS A 8 7.43 -0.42 1.75
N ASP A 9 8.02 -1.54 1.32
CA ASP A 9 9.11 -1.55 0.33
C ASP A 9 8.61 -1.78 -1.10
N LEU A 10 7.31 -2.04 -1.29
CA LEU A 10 6.72 -2.32 -2.60
C LEU A 10 6.92 -1.19 -3.61
N ASN A 11 6.72 0.06 -3.20
CA ASN A 11 6.89 1.20 -4.09
C ASN A 11 8.34 1.36 -4.54
N THR A 12 9.30 1.10 -3.66
CA THR A 12 10.72 1.13 -4.00
C THR A 12 11.05 0.05 -5.03
N LEU A 13 10.55 -1.16 -4.82
CA LEU A 13 10.72 -2.26 -5.78
C LEU A 13 10.10 -1.91 -7.14
N TYR A 14 8.91 -1.34 -7.15
CA TYR A 14 8.25 -0.89 -8.38
C TYR A 14 9.13 0.08 -9.16
N ARG A 15 9.67 1.10 -8.48
CA ARG A 15 10.52 2.11 -9.11
C ARG A 15 11.78 1.51 -9.71
N VAL A 16 12.42 0.58 -9.00
CA VAL A 16 13.62 -0.10 -9.48
C VAL A 16 13.30 -0.91 -10.73
N LEU A 17 12.25 -1.71 -10.70
CA LEU A 17 11.84 -2.54 -11.83
C LEU A 17 11.45 -1.71 -13.06
N ASP A 18 10.75 -0.59 -12.83
CA ASP A 18 10.30 0.29 -13.90
C ASP A 18 11.48 0.98 -14.62
N LYS A 19 12.55 1.27 -13.89
CA LYS A 19 13.72 1.96 -14.43
C LYS A 19 14.72 1.03 -15.11
N ILE A 20 14.65 -0.26 -14.89
CA ILE A 20 15.57 -1.22 -15.51
C ILE A 20 15.31 -1.30 -17.01
N LYS A 21 16.36 -1.09 -17.81
CA LYS A 21 16.31 -1.27 -19.25
C LYS A 21 16.90 -2.62 -19.59
N ILE A 22 16.08 -3.48 -20.20
CA ILE A 22 16.49 -4.82 -20.57
C ILE A 22 16.29 -4.98 -22.09
N THR A 23 17.38 -5.29 -22.80
CA THR A 23 17.34 -5.46 -24.24
C THR A 23 16.92 -6.87 -24.68
N ASN A 24 17.11 -7.86 -23.80
CA ASN A 24 16.70 -9.23 -24.08
C ASN A 24 15.19 -9.39 -23.89
N MET A 25 14.49 -9.82 -24.93
CA MET A 25 13.02 -9.93 -24.92
C MET A 25 12.50 -10.89 -23.85
N ARG A 26 13.18 -12.03 -23.66
CA ARG A 26 12.76 -13.02 -22.65
C ARG A 26 12.88 -12.44 -21.24
N ALA A 27 14.03 -11.82 -20.94
CA ALA A 27 14.25 -11.19 -19.64
C ALA A 27 13.31 -10.01 -19.41
N ASN A 28 13.02 -9.25 -20.46
CA ASN A 28 12.08 -8.12 -20.37
C ASN A 28 10.65 -8.60 -20.08
N ARG A 29 10.21 -9.71 -20.68
CA ARG A 29 8.90 -10.30 -20.36
C ARG A 29 8.84 -10.76 -18.90
N GLY A 30 9.92 -11.35 -18.39
CA GLY A 30 10.01 -11.73 -16.97
C GLY A 30 9.89 -10.51 -16.06
N ARG A 31 10.58 -9.42 -16.41
CA ARG A 31 10.48 -8.15 -15.68
C ARG A 31 9.05 -7.61 -15.70
N ALA A 32 8.41 -7.61 -16.87
CA ALA A 32 7.04 -7.10 -17.00
C ALA A 32 6.05 -7.93 -16.18
N LYS A 33 6.20 -9.25 -16.15
CA LYS A 33 5.36 -10.13 -15.34
C LYS A 33 5.56 -9.86 -13.85
N LEU A 34 6.81 -9.70 -13.41
CA LEU A 34 7.12 -9.38 -12.02
C LEU A 34 6.54 -8.00 -11.66
N LEU A 35 6.68 -7.02 -12.53
CA LEU A 35 6.15 -5.68 -12.32
C LEU A 35 4.63 -5.72 -12.14
N ALA A 36 3.91 -6.49 -12.95
CA ALA A 36 2.46 -6.64 -12.82
C ALA A 36 2.07 -7.24 -11.46
N LYS A 37 2.82 -8.23 -10.98
CA LYS A 37 2.59 -8.83 -9.66
C LYS A 37 2.85 -7.84 -8.52
N VAL A 38 3.88 -7.01 -8.66
CA VAL A 38 4.19 -5.94 -7.69
C VAL A 38 3.05 -4.93 -7.65
N VAL A 39 2.52 -4.52 -8.80
CA VAL A 39 1.39 -3.59 -8.87
C VAL A 39 0.16 -4.17 -8.16
N ASP A 40 -0.14 -5.46 -8.38
CA ASP A 40 -1.25 -6.12 -7.70
C ASP A 40 -1.08 -6.07 -6.17
N LYS A 41 0.14 -6.30 -5.69
CA LYS A 41 0.42 -6.24 -4.24
C LYS A 41 0.35 -4.81 -3.69
N ILE A 42 0.78 -3.82 -4.47
CA ILE A 42 0.62 -2.41 -4.10
C ILE A 42 -0.86 -2.06 -3.95
N ASN A 43 -1.69 -2.51 -4.88
CA ASN A 43 -3.14 -2.26 -4.84
C ASN A 43 -3.79 -2.94 -3.64
N GLU A 44 -3.40 -4.19 -3.32
CA GLU A 44 -3.87 -4.88 -2.13
C GLU A 44 -3.49 -4.13 -0.85
N TYR A 45 -2.24 -3.68 -0.77
CA TYR A 45 -1.76 -2.91 0.37
C TYR A 45 -2.53 -1.59 0.52
N ALA A 46 -2.73 -0.86 -0.57
CA ALA A 46 -3.49 0.39 -0.56
C ALA A 46 -4.93 0.17 -0.09
N LYS A 47 -5.55 -0.92 -0.53
CA LYS A 47 -6.90 -1.28 -0.09
C LYS A 47 -6.94 -1.60 1.40
N ASP A 48 -5.98 -2.38 1.89
CA ASP A 48 -5.90 -2.74 3.30
C ASP A 48 -5.69 -1.51 4.18
N GLU A 49 -4.84 -0.56 3.75
CA GLU A 49 -4.66 0.72 4.43
C GLU A 49 -5.98 1.50 4.48
N THR A 50 -6.67 1.60 3.35
CA THR A 50 -7.94 2.31 3.25
C THR A 50 -8.98 1.68 4.16
N ASP A 51 -9.05 0.34 4.21
CA ASP A 51 -9.99 -0.37 5.07
C ASP A 51 -9.72 -0.09 6.56
N LEU A 52 -8.44 -0.03 6.97
CA LEU A 52 -8.08 0.33 8.34
C LEU A 52 -8.49 1.77 8.66
N ILE A 53 -8.17 2.71 7.77
CA ILE A 53 -8.53 4.10 7.94
C ILE A 53 -10.05 4.25 8.01
N ASP A 54 -10.78 3.51 7.18
CA ASP A 54 -12.24 3.51 7.14
C ASP A 54 -12.86 3.12 8.49
N MET A 55 -12.24 2.18 9.20
CA MET A 55 -12.72 1.75 10.51
C MET A 55 -12.63 2.84 11.59
N TYR A 56 -11.70 3.78 11.45
CA TYR A 56 -11.42 4.81 12.44
C TYR A 56 -11.81 6.22 12.03
N ALA A 57 -12.04 6.45 10.74
CA ALA A 57 -12.31 7.78 10.20
C ALA A 57 -13.72 8.24 10.50
N ALA A 58 -13.88 9.55 10.78
CA ALA A 58 -15.18 10.18 10.84
C ALA A 58 -15.78 10.27 9.44
N LYS A 59 -17.08 10.07 9.32
CA LYS A 59 -17.78 10.13 8.04
C LYS A 59 -18.93 11.13 8.11
N ASP A 60 -19.20 11.78 6.97
CA ASP A 60 -20.32 12.69 6.81
C ASP A 60 -21.61 11.92 6.46
N LYS A 61 -22.69 12.65 6.19
CA LYS A 61 -23.99 12.03 5.84
C LYS A 61 -23.96 11.25 4.53
N ASP A 62 -22.99 11.50 3.65
CA ASP A 62 -22.82 10.80 2.38
C ASP A 62 -21.84 9.62 2.49
N ASP A 63 -21.49 9.25 3.71
CA ASP A 63 -20.54 8.17 4.02
C ASP A 63 -19.12 8.43 3.46
N LYS A 64 -18.75 9.71 3.33
CA LYS A 64 -17.43 10.14 2.89
C LYS A 64 -16.58 10.55 4.08
N PHE A 65 -15.25 10.39 3.96
CA PHE A 65 -14.33 10.82 5.00
C PHE A 65 -14.43 12.31 5.26
N VAL A 66 -14.48 12.68 6.54
CA VAL A 66 -14.39 14.09 6.94
C VAL A 66 -12.93 14.50 6.94
N ILE A 67 -12.63 15.61 6.26
CA ILE A 67 -11.27 16.13 6.13
C ILE A 67 -11.17 17.41 6.95
N ASP A 68 -10.11 17.53 7.74
CA ASP A 68 -9.88 18.72 8.55
C ASP A 68 -9.29 19.89 7.73
N GLU A 69 -9.02 21.02 8.39
CA GLU A 69 -8.48 22.23 7.76
C GLU A 69 -7.09 22.02 7.14
N HIS A 70 -6.35 21.00 7.61
CA HIS A 70 -5.03 20.63 7.09
C HIS A 70 -5.10 19.55 6.00
N LYS A 71 -6.31 19.23 5.52
CA LYS A 71 -6.56 18.19 4.51
C LYS A 71 -6.21 16.79 4.97
N ASN A 72 -6.18 16.56 6.28
CA ASN A 72 -6.00 15.22 6.86
C ASN A 72 -7.36 14.60 7.17
N ILE A 73 -7.45 13.28 7.07
CA ILE A 73 -8.66 12.56 7.43
C ILE A 73 -8.89 12.68 8.93
N LYS A 74 -10.06 13.16 9.33
CA LYS A 74 -10.44 13.32 10.71
C LYS A 74 -10.91 11.99 11.29
N LEU A 75 -10.45 11.65 12.50
CA LEU A 75 -10.89 10.44 13.18
C LEU A 75 -12.22 10.65 13.91
N ALA A 76 -13.06 9.61 13.92
CA ALA A 76 -14.31 9.62 14.71
C ALA A 76 -14.00 9.73 16.20
N ASP A 77 -12.92 9.09 16.64
CA ASP A 77 -12.41 9.19 18.02
C ASP A 77 -10.92 9.54 17.97
N PRO A 78 -10.55 10.81 18.19
CA PRO A 78 -9.14 11.23 18.15
C PRO A 78 -8.25 10.49 19.15
N ALA A 79 -8.80 9.95 20.23
CA ALA A 79 -8.03 9.20 21.21
C ALA A 79 -7.49 7.88 20.64
N LYS A 80 -8.01 7.43 19.51
CA LYS A 80 -7.58 6.18 18.87
C LYS A 80 -6.51 6.38 17.80
N LEU A 81 -5.97 7.59 17.67
CA LEU A 81 -4.94 7.86 16.67
C LEU A 81 -3.72 6.95 16.81
N ASP A 82 -3.25 6.76 18.04
CA ASP A 82 -2.08 5.89 18.29
C ASP A 82 -2.37 4.45 17.93
N GLU A 83 -3.56 3.96 18.25
CA GLU A 83 -3.99 2.60 17.87
C GLU A 83 -4.01 2.42 16.36
N LEU A 84 -4.57 3.38 15.63
CA LEU A 84 -4.58 3.34 14.16
C LEU A 84 -3.17 3.37 13.60
N ASN A 85 -2.30 4.24 14.12
CA ASN A 85 -0.91 4.32 13.66
C ASN A 85 -0.16 3.00 13.89
N ASP A 86 -0.39 2.34 15.03
CA ASP A 86 0.23 1.05 15.32
C ASP A 86 -0.22 -0.01 14.32
N LEU A 87 -1.52 -0.05 14.00
CA LEU A 87 -2.06 -0.99 13.01
C LEU A 87 -1.52 -0.72 11.61
N LEU A 88 -1.42 0.55 11.21
CA LEU A 88 -0.85 0.92 9.92
C LEU A 88 0.64 0.54 9.84
N ASN A 89 1.39 0.71 10.93
CA ASN A 89 2.80 0.31 10.97
C ASN A 89 2.95 -1.22 10.91
N GLU A 90 2.09 -1.97 11.58
CA GLU A 90 2.08 -3.43 11.48
C GLU A 90 1.81 -3.87 10.04
N LEU A 91 0.84 -3.26 9.37
CA LEU A 91 0.53 -3.55 7.98
C LEU A 91 1.73 -3.23 7.07
N ALA A 92 2.37 -2.09 7.29
CA ALA A 92 3.54 -1.67 6.50
C ALA A 92 4.72 -2.65 6.66
N ASP A 93 4.88 -3.22 7.84
CA ASP A 93 5.96 -4.17 8.16
C ASP A 93 5.59 -5.62 7.81
N GLU A 94 4.35 -5.89 7.43
CA GLU A 94 3.92 -7.22 7.05
C GLU A 94 4.69 -7.72 5.83
N GLU A 95 5.23 -8.92 5.91
CA GLU A 95 5.93 -9.55 4.81
C GLU A 95 4.96 -10.23 3.86
N ILE A 96 5.18 -10.04 2.57
CA ILE A 96 4.40 -10.69 1.52
C ILE A 96 5.34 -11.48 0.61
N VAL A 97 4.79 -12.50 -0.04
CA VAL A 97 5.54 -13.33 -0.98
C VAL A 97 5.02 -13.09 -2.39
N ILE A 98 5.93 -12.75 -3.28
CA ILE A 98 5.64 -12.59 -4.72
C ILE A 98 6.24 -13.81 -5.44
N LYS A 99 5.37 -14.59 -6.06
CA LYS A 99 5.76 -15.82 -6.76
C LYS A 99 6.00 -15.63 -8.24
#